data_cd9934d1571b259c4e2e898ccebe9b7e
#
_entry.id   cd9934d1571b259c4e2e898ccebe9b7e
#
_cell.length_a   1.000
_cell.length_b   1.000
_cell.length_c   1.000
_cell.angle_alpha   90.00
_cell.angle_beta   90.00
_cell.angle_gamma   90.00
#
_symmetry.space_group_name_H-M   'P 1'
#
loop_
_entity.id
_entity.type
_entity.pdbx_description
1 polymer ?
#
loop_
_entity_poly.entity_id
_entity_poly.type
_entity_poly.pdbx_seq_one_letter_code
_entity_poly.pdbx_strand_id
1 'polypeptide(L)'
;MKNTDIEKVILSAETIRSRILEIAEEINQHYQDRVREIILITLLDGAIVFTADLIRHLSVPLRLDCIRVSSYGDSTNPETAPRILGSLKSDVRERHVLLVDDILDTGNTMQKVVSEVSAKKPASLKTCVFLNKPERRQ
;
A
#
# COMPACT_ATOMS: atom_id res chain seq x y z
N MET A 1 4.88 -11.98 26.83
CA MET A 1 3.41 -12.08 26.75
C MET A 1 3.08 -13.43 26.11
N LYS A 2 2.53 -14.37 26.84
CA LYS A 2 2.02 -15.61 26.24
C LYS A 2 0.70 -15.27 25.56
N ASN A 3 0.69 -15.31 24.27
CA ASN A 3 -0.50 -15.01 23.46
C ASN A 3 -1.35 -16.29 23.44
N THR A 4 -2.16 -16.48 24.48
CA THR A 4 -3.02 -17.67 24.65
C THR A 4 -4.18 -17.71 23.67
N ASP A 5 -4.40 -16.61 22.92
CA ASP A 5 -5.50 -16.44 21.97
C ASP A 5 -5.11 -16.80 20.52
N ILE A 6 -3.86 -17.19 20.28
CA ILE A 6 -3.38 -17.61 18.96
C ILE A 6 -3.43 -19.13 18.86
N GLU A 7 -4.32 -19.65 18.05
CA GLU A 7 -4.43 -21.08 17.78
C GLU A 7 -3.29 -21.60 16.90
N LYS A 8 -2.89 -20.82 15.88
CA LYS A 8 -1.87 -21.21 14.92
C LYS A 8 -1.15 -19.99 14.33
N VAL A 9 0.17 -20.09 14.22
CA VAL A 9 0.97 -19.12 13.44
C VAL A 9 0.93 -19.54 11.96
N ILE A 10 0.33 -18.73 11.11
CA ILE A 10 0.24 -18.95 9.66
C ILE A 10 1.50 -18.44 8.96
N LEU A 11 1.98 -17.26 9.34
CA LEU A 11 3.19 -16.65 8.84
C LEU A 11 4.10 -16.29 10.01
N SER A 12 5.33 -16.79 10.00
CA SER A 12 6.31 -16.46 11.03
C SER A 12 6.86 -15.04 10.84
N ALA A 13 7.37 -14.44 11.91
CA ALA A 13 8.05 -13.16 11.85
C ALA A 13 9.25 -13.17 10.88
N GLU A 14 9.96 -14.29 10.82
CA GLU A 14 11.09 -14.50 9.91
C GLU A 14 10.62 -14.49 8.44
N THR A 15 9.58 -15.24 8.12
CA THR A 15 8.96 -15.26 6.77
C THR A 15 8.52 -13.86 6.35
N ILE A 16 7.88 -13.12 7.25
CA ILE A 16 7.43 -11.75 7.00
C ILE A 16 8.65 -10.85 6.70
N ARG A 17 9.69 -10.92 7.52
CA ARG A 17 10.90 -10.12 7.34
C ARG A 17 11.59 -10.41 6.02
N SER A 18 11.76 -11.68 5.67
CA SER A 18 12.37 -12.10 4.40
C SER A 18 11.58 -11.56 3.21
N ARG A 19 10.26 -11.65 3.26
CA ARG A 19 9.42 -11.14 2.16
C ARG A 19 9.48 -9.62 2.02
N ILE A 20 9.57 -8.88 3.11
CA ILE A 20 9.77 -7.42 3.07
C ILE A 20 11.08 -7.06 2.38
N LEU A 21 12.17 -7.78 2.66
CA LEU A 21 13.46 -7.56 2.01
C LEU A 21 13.39 -7.85 0.50
N GLU A 22 12.73 -8.93 0.09
CA GLU A 22 12.52 -9.24 -1.32
C GLU A 22 11.73 -8.13 -2.04
N ILE A 23 10.63 -7.68 -1.45
CA ILE A 23 9.82 -6.58 -2.00
C ILE A 23 10.64 -5.30 -2.11
N ALA A 24 11.42 -4.97 -1.08
CA ALA A 24 12.27 -3.79 -1.11
C ALA A 24 13.29 -3.86 -2.24
N GLU A 25 13.91 -5.03 -2.46
CA GLU A 25 14.85 -5.24 -3.55
C GLU A 25 14.17 -5.09 -4.91
N GLU A 26 12.99 -5.67 -5.12
CA GLU A 26 12.20 -5.50 -6.35
C GLU A 26 11.90 -4.02 -6.63
N ILE A 27 11.51 -3.25 -5.61
CA ILE A 27 11.22 -1.82 -5.72
C ILE A 27 12.52 -1.05 -6.05
N ASN A 28 13.61 -1.33 -5.35
CA ASN A 28 14.90 -0.69 -5.59
C ASN A 28 15.36 -0.92 -7.04
N GLN A 29 15.33 -2.16 -7.53
CA GLN A 29 15.70 -2.48 -8.90
C GLN A 29 14.79 -1.81 -9.94
N HIS A 30 13.49 -1.69 -9.63
CA HIS A 30 12.55 -1.04 -10.55
C HIS A 30 12.83 0.45 -10.72
N TYR A 31 13.18 1.15 -9.64
CA TYR A 31 13.36 2.60 -9.65
C TYR A 31 14.83 3.05 -9.77
N GLN A 32 15.79 2.15 -9.55
CA GLN A 32 17.22 2.46 -9.59
C GLN A 32 17.60 3.16 -10.89
N ASP A 33 18.31 4.29 -10.76
CA ASP A 33 18.83 5.11 -11.86
C ASP A 33 17.76 5.62 -12.86
N ARG A 34 16.48 5.37 -12.59
CA ARG A 34 15.37 5.78 -13.46
C ARG A 34 14.63 7.00 -12.98
N VAL A 35 14.63 7.24 -11.67
CA VAL A 35 13.86 8.31 -11.06
C VAL A 35 14.67 9.02 -9.97
N ARG A 36 14.45 10.33 -9.81
CA ARG A 36 15.11 11.10 -8.72
C ARG A 36 14.48 10.83 -7.36
N GLU A 37 13.17 10.67 -7.32
CA GLU A 37 12.37 10.52 -6.11
C GLU A 37 11.05 9.88 -6.46
N ILE A 38 10.54 9.03 -5.59
CA ILE A 38 9.15 8.54 -5.66
C ILE A 38 8.29 9.17 -4.57
N ILE A 39 6.99 9.26 -4.82
CA ILE A 39 6.00 9.53 -3.77
C ILE A 39 5.41 8.20 -3.34
N LEU A 40 5.71 7.78 -2.12
CA LEU A 40 5.15 6.59 -1.53
C LEU A 40 3.92 6.98 -0.71
N ILE A 41 2.77 6.45 -1.08
CA ILE A 41 1.51 6.72 -0.41
C ILE A 41 1.08 5.46 0.33
N THR A 42 1.03 5.52 1.65
CA THR A 42 0.54 4.41 2.47
C THR A 42 -0.96 4.56 2.77
N LEU A 43 -1.69 3.44 2.64
CA LEU A 43 -3.10 3.39 2.99
C LEU A 43 -3.25 3.14 4.49
N LEU A 44 -3.79 4.13 5.20
CA LEU A 44 -4.00 4.06 6.64
C LEU A 44 -5.31 3.31 6.97
N ASP A 45 -5.36 2.62 8.09
CA ASP A 45 -4.34 2.55 9.17
C ASP A 45 -3.53 1.24 9.07
N GLY A 46 -4.06 0.21 8.43
CA GLY A 46 -3.50 -1.15 8.41
C GLY A 46 -2.07 -1.23 7.88
N ALA A 47 -1.78 -0.50 6.81
CA ALA A 47 -0.49 -0.57 6.14
C ALA A 47 0.66 0.16 6.85
N ILE A 48 0.41 0.82 7.98
CA ILE A 48 1.43 1.70 8.60
C ILE A 48 2.67 0.93 9.06
N VAL A 49 2.50 -0.23 9.67
CA VAL A 49 3.63 -1.05 10.17
C VAL A 49 4.41 -1.64 9.01
N PHE A 50 3.71 -2.23 8.03
CA PHE A 50 4.35 -2.75 6.82
C PHE A 50 5.14 -1.66 6.09
N THR A 51 4.55 -0.49 5.90
CA THR A 51 5.22 0.65 5.25
C THR A 51 6.46 1.07 6.03
N ALA A 52 6.38 1.18 7.35
CA ALA A 52 7.52 1.56 8.19
C ALA A 52 8.69 0.59 8.07
N ASP A 53 8.41 -0.70 8.01
CA ASP A 53 9.45 -1.72 7.81
C ASP A 53 10.00 -1.69 6.38
N LEU A 54 9.15 -1.54 5.39
CA LEU A 54 9.53 -1.50 3.97
C LEU A 54 10.48 -0.33 3.66
N ILE A 55 10.12 0.89 4.08
CA ILE A 55 10.89 2.10 3.71
C ILE A 55 12.31 2.12 4.25
N ARG A 56 12.60 1.37 5.32
CA ARG A 56 13.97 1.24 5.87
C ARG A 56 14.92 0.52 4.92
N HIS A 57 14.39 -0.25 3.98
CA HIS A 57 15.15 -1.04 3.02
C HIS A 57 15.11 -0.47 1.60
N LEU A 58 14.42 0.66 1.39
CA LEU A 58 14.40 1.35 0.11
C LEU A 58 15.62 2.27 -0.03
N SER A 59 16.33 2.13 -1.14
CA SER A 59 17.47 3.00 -1.51
C SER A 59 17.04 4.18 -2.38
N VAL A 60 15.89 4.07 -3.05
CA VAL A 60 15.35 5.17 -3.84
C VAL A 60 14.90 6.30 -2.90
N PRO A 61 15.28 7.56 -3.19
CA PRO A 61 14.76 8.69 -2.43
C PRO A 61 13.24 8.73 -2.51
N LEU A 62 12.58 8.92 -1.38
CA LEU A 62 11.13 8.92 -1.33
C LEU A 62 10.57 10.05 -0.47
N ARG A 63 9.37 10.47 -0.84
CA ARG A 63 8.52 11.34 -0.04
C ARG A 63 7.34 10.50 0.43
N LEU A 64 7.18 10.39 1.75
CA LEU A 64 6.08 9.64 2.35
C LEU A 64 4.83 10.52 2.48
N ASP A 65 3.73 10.01 1.97
CA ASP A 65 2.39 10.57 2.18
C ASP A 65 1.44 9.46 2.65
N CYS A 66 0.31 9.85 3.20
CA CYS A 66 -0.68 8.95 3.76
C CYS A 66 -2.06 9.28 3.23
N ILE A 67 -2.86 8.25 2.97
CA ILE A 67 -4.25 8.39 2.63
C ILE A 67 -5.09 7.50 3.53
N ARG A 68 -6.15 8.03 4.08
CA ARG A 68 -7.09 7.25 4.88
C ARG A 68 -8.32 6.93 4.03
N VAL A 69 -8.71 5.66 4.04
CA VAL A 69 -9.91 5.20 3.33
C VAL A 69 -10.85 4.58 4.34
N SER A 70 -12.10 5.02 4.34
CA SER A 70 -13.15 4.34 5.11
C SER A 70 -13.55 3.08 4.37
N SER A 71 -13.44 1.93 5.02
CA SER A 71 -13.83 0.62 4.46
C SER A 71 -15.05 0.07 5.21
N TYR A 72 -16.20 0.72 5.08
CA TYR A 72 -17.43 0.22 5.67
C TYR A 72 -18.32 -0.41 4.59
N GLY A 73 -18.54 -1.74 4.68
CA GLY A 73 -19.65 -2.46 4.08
C GLY A 73 -19.44 -3.02 2.67
N ASP A 74 -20.49 -3.66 2.16
CA ASP A 74 -20.57 -4.25 0.84
C ASP A 74 -20.50 -3.19 -0.26
N SER A 75 -19.71 -3.46 -1.28
CA SER A 75 -19.47 -2.60 -2.43
C SER A 75 -20.72 -2.33 -3.30
N THR A 76 -21.81 -3.03 -3.04
CA THR A 76 -23.08 -2.90 -3.78
C THR A 76 -23.95 -1.75 -3.28
N ASN A 77 -23.68 -1.21 -2.08
CA ASN A 77 -24.42 -0.08 -1.53
C ASN A 77 -23.56 1.20 -1.66
N PRO A 78 -24.01 2.24 -2.38
CA PRO A 78 -23.30 3.51 -2.52
C PRO A 78 -22.97 4.20 -1.17
N GLU A 79 -23.77 3.94 -0.14
CA GLU A 79 -23.55 4.51 1.20
C GLU A 79 -22.38 3.83 1.95
N THR A 80 -22.01 2.60 1.54
CA THR A 80 -20.96 1.79 2.15
C THR A 80 -19.71 1.66 1.29
N ALA A 81 -19.68 2.30 0.10
CA ALA A 81 -18.51 2.32 -0.77
C ALA A 81 -17.31 2.96 -0.09
N PRO A 82 -16.08 2.50 -0.37
CA PRO A 82 -14.86 3.10 0.17
C PRO A 82 -14.81 4.61 -0.14
N ARG A 83 -14.53 5.41 0.87
CA ARG A 83 -14.37 6.86 0.74
C ARG A 83 -12.99 7.29 1.19
N ILE A 84 -12.35 8.13 0.40
CA ILE A 84 -11.10 8.76 0.77
C ILE A 84 -11.40 9.89 1.75
N LEU A 85 -10.72 9.86 2.90
CA LEU A 85 -10.84 10.85 3.95
C LEU A 85 -9.61 11.77 3.92
N GLY A 86 -9.85 13.05 3.75
CA GLY A 86 -8.78 14.05 3.63
C GLY A 86 -8.22 14.16 2.21
N SER A 87 -7.02 14.72 2.11
CA SER A 87 -6.33 14.94 0.85
C SER A 87 -4.85 14.60 0.99
N LEU A 88 -4.23 14.24 -0.14
CA LEU A 88 -2.79 14.09 -0.21
C LEU A 88 -2.10 15.44 0.06
N LYS A 89 -1.00 15.41 0.78
CA LYS A 89 -0.14 16.58 1.01
C LYS A 89 0.78 16.84 -0.18
N SER A 90 1.14 15.77 -0.89
CA SER A 90 2.06 15.82 -2.02
C SER A 90 1.32 16.06 -3.33
N ASP A 91 1.85 16.93 -4.19
CA ASP A 91 1.42 16.99 -5.57
C ASP A 91 2.03 15.82 -6.34
N VAL A 92 1.16 14.95 -6.84
CA VAL A 92 1.53 13.71 -7.55
C VAL A 92 1.62 13.89 -9.07
N ARG A 93 1.25 15.04 -9.58
CA ARG A 93 1.28 15.33 -11.02
C ARG A 93 2.70 15.16 -11.56
N GLU A 94 2.83 14.39 -12.63
CA GLU A 94 4.11 14.09 -13.29
C GLU A 94 5.18 13.48 -12.37
N ARG A 95 4.73 12.87 -11.25
CA ARG A 95 5.62 12.19 -10.30
C ARG A 95 5.41 10.67 -10.37
N HIS A 96 6.43 9.94 -9.96
CA HIS A 96 6.35 8.49 -9.83
C HIS A 96 5.73 8.14 -8.48
N VAL A 97 4.61 7.43 -8.50
CA VAL A 97 3.82 7.12 -7.29
C VAL A 97 3.81 5.62 -7.04
N LEU A 98 4.07 5.25 -5.79
CA LEU A 98 3.93 3.89 -5.27
C LEU A 98 2.88 3.89 -4.16
N LEU A 99 1.75 3.21 -4.40
CA LEU A 99 0.73 2.97 -3.39
C LEU A 99 1.09 1.72 -2.59
N VAL A 100 1.01 1.81 -1.27
CA VAL A 100 1.34 0.69 -0.37
C VAL A 100 0.15 0.35 0.51
N ASP A 101 -0.25 -0.92 0.50
CA ASP A 101 -1.27 -1.47 1.37
C ASP A 101 -0.79 -2.79 1.99
N ASP A 102 -1.34 -3.15 3.14
CA ASP A 102 -0.97 -4.40 3.82
C ASP A 102 -1.65 -5.62 3.21
N ILE A 103 -2.91 -5.50 2.85
CA ILE A 103 -3.69 -6.61 2.33
C ILE A 103 -4.60 -6.18 1.17
N LEU A 104 -4.57 -6.97 0.10
CA LEU A 104 -5.50 -6.86 -1.02
C LEU A 104 -6.59 -7.92 -0.87
N ASP A 105 -7.74 -7.50 -0.34
CA ASP A 105 -8.91 -8.36 -0.11
C ASP A 105 -9.85 -8.34 -1.34
N THR A 106 -10.93 -7.57 -1.32
CA THR A 106 -11.86 -7.45 -2.48
C THR A 106 -11.25 -6.66 -3.63
N GLY A 107 -10.31 -5.77 -3.35
CA GLY A 107 -9.72 -4.85 -4.31
C GLY A 107 -10.41 -3.48 -4.39
N ASN A 108 -11.58 -3.32 -3.78
CA ASN A 108 -12.39 -2.10 -3.89
C ASN A 108 -11.68 -0.86 -3.35
N THR A 109 -11.03 -0.98 -2.19
CA THR A 109 -10.27 0.13 -1.60
C THR A 109 -9.12 0.56 -2.51
N MET A 110 -8.31 -0.39 -2.97
CA MET A 110 -7.19 -0.10 -3.86
C MET A 110 -7.67 0.49 -5.18
N GLN A 111 -8.73 -0.05 -5.77
CA GLN A 111 -9.30 0.46 -7.01
C GLN A 111 -9.76 1.92 -6.87
N LYS A 112 -10.40 2.26 -5.75
CA LYS A 112 -10.81 3.64 -5.45
C LYS A 112 -9.61 4.58 -5.37
N VAL A 113 -8.57 4.19 -4.65
CA VAL A 113 -7.36 5.01 -4.50
C VAL A 113 -6.62 5.16 -5.83
N VAL A 114 -6.47 4.07 -6.59
CA VAL A 114 -5.85 4.09 -7.92
C VAL A 114 -6.59 5.07 -8.84
N SER A 115 -7.92 5.03 -8.85
CA SER A 115 -8.75 5.94 -9.66
C SER A 115 -8.51 7.41 -9.28
N GLU A 116 -8.53 7.74 -8.01
CA GLU A 116 -8.33 9.11 -7.50
C GLU A 116 -6.92 9.65 -7.79
N VAL A 117 -5.90 8.82 -7.61
CA VAL A 117 -4.51 9.21 -7.87
C VAL A 117 -4.25 9.32 -9.37
N SER A 118 -4.78 8.40 -10.19
CA SER A 118 -4.64 8.42 -11.65
C SER A 118 -5.25 9.69 -12.25
N ALA A 119 -6.38 10.17 -11.71
CA ALA A 119 -7.02 11.41 -12.16
C ALA A 119 -6.12 12.64 -12.00
N LYS A 120 -5.13 12.58 -11.12
CA LYS A 120 -4.12 13.64 -10.90
C LYS A 120 -2.93 13.58 -11.87
N LYS A 121 -2.94 12.64 -12.81
CA LYS A 121 -1.94 12.48 -13.89
C LYS A 121 -0.49 12.30 -13.37
N PRO A 122 -0.19 11.28 -12.57
CA PRO A 122 1.18 10.95 -12.23
C PRO A 122 1.97 10.48 -13.47
N ALA A 123 3.30 10.57 -13.41
CA ALA A 123 4.17 10.03 -14.46
C ALA A 123 4.12 8.49 -14.48
N SER A 124 4.01 7.86 -13.31
CA SER A 124 3.72 6.42 -13.17
C SER A 124 2.98 6.16 -11.86
N LEU A 125 2.18 5.11 -11.87
CA LEU A 125 1.46 4.63 -10.69
C LEU A 125 1.64 3.13 -10.57
N LYS A 126 2.24 2.69 -9.46
CA LYS A 126 2.42 1.29 -9.10
C LYS A 126 1.78 1.01 -7.75
N THR A 127 1.45 -0.25 -7.52
CA THR A 127 0.89 -0.71 -6.26
C THR A 127 1.78 -1.80 -5.66
N CYS A 128 1.92 -1.76 -4.34
CA CYS A 128 2.60 -2.77 -3.56
C CYS A 128 1.67 -3.23 -2.44
N VAL A 129 1.36 -4.51 -2.40
CA VAL A 129 0.59 -5.12 -1.32
C VAL A 129 1.37 -6.27 -0.72
N PHE A 130 1.28 -6.41 0.61
CA PHE A 130 2.01 -7.46 1.31
C PHE A 130 1.29 -8.80 1.25
N LEU A 131 -0.02 -8.80 1.50
CA LEU A 131 -0.87 -9.99 1.47
C LEU A 131 -1.92 -9.87 0.37
N ASN A 132 -2.14 -10.95 -0.35
CA ASN A 132 -3.12 -11.02 -1.44
C ASN A 132 -4.11 -12.16 -1.17
N LYS A 133 -5.41 -11.84 -1.19
CA LYS A 133 -6.52 -12.80 -1.08
C LYS A 133 -7.29 -12.86 -2.40
N PRO A 134 -6.79 -13.60 -3.41
CA PRO A 134 -7.40 -13.60 -4.75
C PRO A 134 -8.83 -14.14 -4.77
N GLU A 135 -9.18 -15.08 -3.87
CA GLU A 135 -10.52 -15.65 -3.74
C GLU A 135 -11.59 -14.65 -3.30
N ARG A 136 -11.19 -13.51 -2.75
CA ARG A 136 -12.08 -12.44 -2.30
C ARG A 136 -12.26 -11.33 -3.33
N ARG A 137 -11.66 -11.46 -4.52
CA ARG A 137 -11.67 -10.43 -5.56
C ARG A 137 -13.08 -10.25 -6.12
N GLN A 138 -13.49 -9.00 -6.34
CA GLN A 138 -14.75 -8.60 -6.99
C GLN A 138 -14.48 -7.94 -8.33
#